data_23e42bd5546bba52573207f6d6150e2a
#
_entry.id   23e42bd5546bba52573207f6d6150e2a
#
_cell.length_a   1.000
_cell.length_b   1.000
_cell.length_c   1.000
_cell.angle_alpha   90.00
_cell.angle_beta   90.00
_cell.angle_gamma   90.00
#
_symmetry.space_group_name_H-M   'P 1'
#
loop_
_entity.id
_entity.type
_entity.pdbx_description
1 polymer ?
#
loop_
_entity_poly.entity_id
_entity_poly.type
_entity_poly.pdbx_seq_one_letter_code
_entity_poly.pdbx_strand_id
1 'polypeptide(L)'
;MTMEQMKPLDKSLRNSLEKTVKQARCTAEEAARAALGQLGVGEAKPYAHLSSDERGLRKRLRIHGRQLGDTLNGGKEQTMDRLVEEVAYEHWHRMLFARFLAENNLLMYPDPDGPVAITLEECEDLAADEGAANGWELAARFAARMLPQIFRPDSPVLQLALPPEHQQRLERLVADLPLEVFTASDSLGWVYQFWQAKKKDEVNAS
;
A
#
# COMPACT_ATOMS: atom_id res chain seq x y z
N MET A 1 -19.77 -26.04 -13.56
CA MET A 1 -19.33 -25.30 -12.37
C MET A 1 -20.32 -24.18 -12.13
N THR A 2 -21.19 -24.34 -11.15
CA THR A 2 -22.14 -23.32 -10.72
C THR A 2 -21.34 -22.13 -10.17
N MET A 3 -21.48 -20.96 -10.78
CA MET A 3 -21.04 -19.70 -10.17
C MET A 3 -21.82 -19.58 -8.87
N GLU A 4 -21.16 -19.91 -7.76
CA GLU A 4 -21.65 -19.59 -6.44
C GLU A 4 -21.78 -18.07 -6.41
N GLN A 5 -22.99 -17.56 -6.28
CA GLN A 5 -23.24 -16.12 -6.29
C GLN A 5 -22.47 -15.52 -5.12
N MET A 6 -21.40 -14.81 -5.41
CA MET A 6 -20.65 -14.05 -4.41
C MET A 6 -21.65 -13.13 -3.69
N LYS A 7 -21.77 -13.31 -2.38
CA LYS A 7 -22.71 -12.53 -1.56
C LYS A 7 -22.09 -11.19 -1.21
N PRO A 8 -22.89 -10.13 -1.10
CA PRO A 8 -22.44 -8.86 -0.54
C PRO A 8 -21.94 -9.03 0.91
N LEU A 9 -21.05 -8.17 1.32
CA LEU A 9 -20.52 -8.14 2.69
C LEU A 9 -21.62 -7.81 3.69
N ASP A 10 -21.80 -8.66 4.70
CA ASP A 10 -22.80 -8.41 5.74
C ASP A 10 -22.46 -7.17 6.57
N LYS A 11 -23.47 -6.64 7.30
CA LYS A 11 -23.33 -5.39 8.06
C LYS A 11 -22.26 -5.47 9.16
N SER A 12 -22.12 -6.62 9.82
CA SER A 12 -21.14 -6.81 10.91
C SER A 12 -19.71 -6.78 10.37
N LEU A 13 -19.46 -7.55 9.32
CA LEU A 13 -18.16 -7.58 8.63
C LEU A 13 -17.83 -6.23 8.01
N ARG A 14 -18.81 -5.52 7.44
CA ARG A 14 -18.64 -4.17 6.91
C ARG A 14 -18.22 -3.17 7.99
N ASN A 15 -18.83 -3.22 9.17
CA ASN A 15 -18.45 -2.35 10.30
C ASN A 15 -17.03 -2.68 10.80
N SER A 16 -16.66 -3.95 10.84
CA SER A 16 -15.30 -4.39 11.19
C SER A 16 -14.28 -3.88 10.16
N LEU A 17 -14.60 -4.04 8.88
CA LEU A 17 -13.78 -3.54 7.77
C LEU A 17 -13.60 -2.01 7.86
N GLU A 18 -14.66 -1.26 8.10
CA GLU A 18 -14.59 0.21 8.25
C GLU A 18 -13.61 0.61 9.35
N LYS A 19 -13.72 -0.02 10.52
CA LYS A 19 -12.81 0.23 11.65
C LYS A 19 -11.35 -0.06 11.28
N THR A 20 -11.10 -1.20 10.65
CA THR A 20 -9.76 -1.60 10.23
C THR A 20 -9.18 -0.66 9.18
N VAL A 21 -9.96 -0.25 8.18
CA VAL A 21 -9.51 0.68 7.14
C VAL A 21 -9.17 2.05 7.74
N LYS A 22 -9.98 2.58 8.66
CA LYS A 22 -9.69 3.84 9.34
C LYS A 22 -8.39 3.76 10.16
N GLN A 23 -8.18 2.67 10.88
CA GLN A 23 -6.95 2.43 11.65
C GLN A 23 -5.74 2.28 10.73
N ALA A 24 -5.86 1.52 9.65
CA ALA A 24 -4.81 1.34 8.66
C ALA A 24 -4.41 2.66 8.00
N ARG A 25 -5.37 3.51 7.68
CA ARG A 25 -5.08 4.84 7.14
C ARG A 25 -4.24 5.68 8.10
N CYS A 26 -4.61 5.77 9.38
CA CYS A 26 -3.82 6.50 10.37
C CYS A 26 -2.39 5.94 10.46
N THR A 27 -2.25 4.63 10.59
CA THR A 27 -0.93 3.97 10.67
C THR A 27 -0.10 4.21 9.40
N ALA A 28 -0.71 4.15 8.22
CA ALA A 28 -0.02 4.37 6.96
C ALA A 28 0.40 5.84 6.77
N GLU A 29 -0.42 6.80 7.17
CA GLU A 29 -0.07 8.23 7.13
C GLU A 29 1.08 8.55 8.10
N GLU A 30 1.08 7.98 9.31
CA GLU A 30 2.21 8.08 10.26
C GLU A 30 3.49 7.49 9.67
N ALA A 31 3.39 6.29 9.10
CA ALA A 31 4.51 5.61 8.44
C ALA A 31 5.08 6.43 7.27
N ALA A 32 4.21 6.97 6.44
CA ALA A 32 4.57 7.81 5.30
C ALA A 32 5.31 9.08 5.75
N ARG A 33 4.80 9.77 6.77
CA ARG A 33 5.46 10.96 7.33
C ARG A 33 6.83 10.63 7.89
N ALA A 34 6.96 9.53 8.61
CA ALA A 34 8.24 9.09 9.16
C ALA A 34 9.25 8.76 8.05
N ALA A 35 8.85 7.98 7.05
CA ALA A 35 9.72 7.60 5.93
C ALA A 35 10.17 8.81 5.09
N LEU A 36 9.25 9.70 4.75
CA LEU A 36 9.54 10.93 4.01
C LEU A 36 10.43 11.88 4.83
N GLY A 37 10.22 11.94 6.15
CA GLY A 37 11.04 12.72 7.09
C GLY A 37 12.48 12.20 7.19
N GLN A 38 12.67 10.88 7.21
CA GLN A 38 13.99 10.26 7.22
C GLN A 38 14.83 10.61 5.97
N LEU A 39 14.17 10.74 4.82
CA LEU A 39 14.80 11.22 3.59
C LEU A 39 14.90 12.75 3.48
N GLY A 40 14.33 13.49 4.44
CA GLY A 40 14.30 14.94 4.42
C GLY A 40 13.57 15.50 3.18
N VAL A 41 12.47 14.86 2.75
CA VAL A 41 11.74 15.26 1.54
C VAL A 41 11.17 16.68 1.65
N GLY A 42 10.71 17.09 2.85
CA GLY A 42 10.25 18.44 3.14
C GLY A 42 11.37 19.49 3.20
N GLU A 43 12.59 19.07 3.49
CA GLU A 43 13.70 19.95 3.77
C GLU A 43 14.26 20.66 2.53
N ALA A 44 14.79 21.88 2.71
CA ALA A 44 15.44 22.62 1.65
C ALA A 44 16.65 21.91 1.05
N LYS A 45 17.44 21.24 1.89
CA LYS A 45 18.64 20.51 1.50
C LYS A 45 18.57 19.05 1.92
N PRO A 46 19.18 18.12 1.17
CA PRO A 46 19.30 16.74 1.59
C PRO A 46 20.16 16.63 2.84
N TYR A 47 19.84 15.68 3.71
CA TYR A 47 20.71 15.37 4.86
C TYR A 47 22.07 14.85 4.38
N ALA A 48 23.13 15.14 5.17
CA ALA A 48 24.50 14.80 4.80
C ALA A 48 24.74 13.28 4.74
N HIS A 49 24.07 12.53 5.59
CA HIS A 49 24.22 11.08 5.73
C HIS A 49 23.56 10.25 4.62
N LEU A 50 22.70 10.86 3.80
CA LEU A 50 21.99 10.14 2.73
C LEU A 50 22.97 9.64 1.66
N SER A 51 22.80 8.39 1.25
CA SER A 51 23.49 7.79 0.12
C SER A 51 23.11 8.45 -1.22
N SER A 52 23.80 8.12 -2.27
CA SER A 52 23.50 8.60 -3.63
C SER A 52 22.06 8.19 -4.07
N ASP A 53 21.70 6.95 -3.80
CA ASP A 53 20.41 6.39 -4.20
C ASP A 53 19.25 7.02 -3.41
N GLU A 54 19.43 7.21 -2.10
CA GLU A 54 18.46 7.93 -1.25
C GLU A 54 18.28 9.38 -1.68
N ARG A 55 19.36 10.06 -2.05
CA ARG A 55 19.28 11.43 -2.62
C ARG A 55 18.54 11.43 -3.97
N GLY A 56 18.76 10.42 -4.79
CA GLY A 56 18.03 10.22 -6.04
C GLY A 56 16.53 10.00 -5.81
N LEU A 57 16.18 9.10 -4.89
CA LEU A 57 14.79 8.83 -4.51
C LEU A 57 14.13 10.09 -3.93
N ARG A 58 14.80 10.80 -3.01
CA ARG A 58 14.33 12.07 -2.47
C ARG A 58 13.96 13.08 -3.57
N LYS A 59 14.82 13.24 -4.59
CA LYS A 59 14.53 14.16 -5.71
C LYS A 59 13.26 13.77 -6.47
N ARG A 60 13.11 12.49 -6.78
CA ARG A 60 11.92 11.97 -7.48
C ARG A 60 10.66 12.15 -6.64
N LEU A 61 10.71 11.87 -5.34
CA LEU A 61 9.59 12.07 -4.42
C LEU A 61 9.18 13.54 -4.32
N ARG A 62 10.14 14.46 -4.25
CA ARG A 62 9.84 15.90 -4.26
C ARG A 62 9.14 16.36 -5.54
N ILE A 63 9.60 15.87 -6.70
CA ILE A 63 8.96 16.18 -7.99
C ILE A 63 7.53 15.61 -7.99
N HIS A 64 7.38 14.35 -7.58
CA HIS A 64 6.09 13.68 -7.53
C HIS A 64 5.11 14.38 -6.58
N GLY A 65 5.54 14.77 -5.38
CA GLY A 65 4.71 15.54 -4.43
C GLY A 65 4.18 16.84 -5.04
N ARG A 66 5.01 17.57 -5.78
CA ARG A 66 4.55 18.79 -6.49
C ARG A 66 3.55 18.48 -7.61
N GLN A 67 3.69 17.36 -8.30
CA GLN A 67 2.68 16.92 -9.28
C GLN A 67 1.34 16.62 -8.63
N LEU A 68 1.35 16.15 -7.37
CA LEU A 68 0.14 15.90 -6.57
C LEU A 68 -0.47 17.18 -5.96
N GLY A 69 0.27 18.29 -5.96
CA GLY A 69 -0.18 19.57 -5.44
C GLY A 69 0.53 20.06 -4.19
N ASP A 70 1.59 19.39 -3.73
CA ASP A 70 2.47 19.93 -2.69
C ASP A 70 3.22 21.16 -3.19
N THR A 71 3.45 22.13 -2.32
CA THR A 71 3.98 23.45 -2.67
C THR A 71 5.37 23.69 -2.09
N LEU A 72 6.14 24.57 -2.74
CA LEU A 72 7.43 25.03 -2.23
C LEU A 72 7.25 26.32 -1.41
N ASN A 73 7.68 26.31 -0.16
CA ASN A 73 7.72 27.45 0.72
C ASN A 73 9.05 28.19 0.56
N GLY A 74 8.98 29.47 0.19
CA GLY A 74 10.20 30.25 -0.07
C GLY A 74 11.12 29.68 -1.15
N GLY A 75 10.60 28.80 -2.02
CA GLY A 75 11.34 28.14 -3.10
C GLY A 75 12.27 27.01 -2.66
N LYS A 76 12.29 26.61 -1.40
CA LYS A 76 13.25 25.64 -0.86
C LYS A 76 12.61 24.50 -0.09
N GLU A 77 11.87 24.76 0.97
CA GLU A 77 11.13 23.76 1.73
C GLU A 77 9.87 23.34 0.98
N GLN A 78 9.40 22.11 1.18
CA GLN A 78 8.23 21.59 0.49
C GLN A 78 7.23 21.02 1.47
N THR A 79 5.94 21.35 1.28
CA THR A 79 4.87 20.61 1.95
C THR A 79 4.85 19.16 1.49
N MET A 80 4.31 18.27 2.32
CA MET A 80 4.29 16.83 2.03
C MET A 80 2.90 16.21 2.18
N ASP A 81 1.85 16.99 2.35
CA ASP A 81 0.55 16.45 2.73
C ASP A 81 -0.05 15.58 1.64
N ARG A 82 0.06 15.99 0.39
CA ARG A 82 -0.41 15.20 -0.77
C ARG A 82 0.44 13.95 -0.99
N LEU A 83 1.74 14.09 -0.83
CA LEU A 83 2.66 12.96 -0.96
C LEU A 83 2.45 11.94 0.17
N VAL A 84 2.19 12.37 1.40
CA VAL A 84 1.85 11.49 2.53
C VAL A 84 0.58 10.70 2.24
N GLU A 85 -0.49 11.36 1.76
CA GLU A 85 -1.74 10.68 1.38
C GLU A 85 -1.51 9.61 0.31
N GLU A 86 -0.72 9.93 -0.71
CA GLU A 86 -0.41 9.01 -1.82
C GLU A 86 0.43 7.81 -1.33
N VAL A 87 1.52 8.06 -0.58
CA VAL A 87 2.36 7.00 -0.02
C VAL A 87 1.53 6.07 0.87
N ALA A 88 0.73 6.62 1.76
CA ALA A 88 -0.12 5.86 2.66
C ALA A 88 -1.10 4.95 1.89
N TYR A 89 -1.78 5.50 0.90
CA TYR A 89 -2.75 4.77 0.09
C TYR A 89 -2.09 3.66 -0.73
N GLU A 90 -1.02 3.97 -1.46
CA GLU A 90 -0.36 3.02 -2.36
C GLU A 90 0.23 1.82 -1.60
N HIS A 91 0.87 2.04 -0.45
CA HIS A 91 1.41 0.96 0.37
C HIS A 91 0.32 0.08 0.98
N TRP A 92 -0.75 0.68 1.51
CA TRP A 92 -1.89 -0.05 2.05
C TRP A 92 -2.62 -0.84 0.96
N HIS A 93 -2.95 -0.18 -0.14
CA HIS A 93 -3.67 -0.77 -1.26
C HIS A 93 -2.94 -1.97 -1.86
N ARG A 94 -1.61 -1.86 -1.99
CA ARG A 94 -0.78 -2.95 -2.50
C ARG A 94 -0.88 -4.22 -1.65
N MET A 95 -0.80 -4.10 -0.33
CA MET A 95 -0.94 -5.24 0.59
C MET A 95 -2.34 -5.84 0.54
N LEU A 96 -3.37 -4.99 0.65
CA LEU A 96 -4.76 -5.43 0.60
C LEU A 96 -5.07 -6.17 -0.70
N PHE A 97 -4.64 -5.61 -1.82
CA PHE A 97 -4.92 -6.17 -3.14
C PHE A 97 -4.14 -7.48 -3.39
N ALA A 98 -2.90 -7.58 -2.90
CA ALA A 98 -2.14 -8.82 -2.94
C ALA A 98 -2.86 -9.95 -2.19
N ARG A 99 -3.39 -9.66 -0.99
CA ARG A 99 -4.22 -10.62 -0.26
C ARG A 99 -5.51 -10.96 -1.01
N PHE A 100 -6.20 -9.98 -1.57
CA PHE A 100 -7.37 -10.22 -2.40
C PHE A 100 -7.08 -11.20 -3.55
N LEU A 101 -5.98 -11.00 -4.26
CA LEU A 101 -5.56 -11.91 -5.33
C LEU A 101 -5.28 -13.33 -4.80
N ALA A 102 -4.56 -13.44 -3.69
CA ALA A 102 -4.23 -14.74 -3.10
C ALA A 102 -5.48 -15.51 -2.65
N GLU A 103 -6.39 -14.85 -1.92
CA GLU A 103 -7.62 -15.47 -1.39
C GLU A 103 -8.63 -15.87 -2.50
N ASN A 104 -8.52 -15.29 -3.67
CA ASN A 104 -9.33 -15.65 -4.83
C ASN A 104 -8.60 -16.53 -5.85
N ASN A 105 -7.45 -17.11 -5.50
CA ASN A 105 -6.60 -17.92 -6.38
C ASN A 105 -6.18 -17.22 -7.67
N LEU A 106 -5.97 -15.91 -7.59
CA LEU A 106 -5.57 -15.05 -8.71
C LEU A 106 -4.11 -14.60 -8.62
N LEU A 107 -3.44 -14.80 -7.48
CA LEU A 107 -2.01 -14.52 -7.34
C LEU A 107 -1.23 -15.67 -7.98
N MET A 108 -0.38 -15.37 -8.95
CA MET A 108 0.29 -16.40 -9.76
C MET A 108 1.81 -16.42 -9.53
N TYR A 109 2.32 -17.58 -9.18
CA TYR A 109 3.74 -17.89 -9.24
C TYR A 109 4.15 -18.10 -10.71
N PRO A 110 5.26 -17.53 -11.19
CA PRO A 110 5.70 -17.65 -12.57
C PRO A 110 6.50 -18.95 -12.79
N ASP A 111 5.81 -20.10 -12.77
CA ASP A 111 6.42 -21.38 -13.06
C ASP A 111 6.78 -21.53 -14.55
N PRO A 112 7.91 -22.16 -14.91
CA PRO A 112 8.31 -22.39 -16.31
C PRO A 112 7.29 -23.19 -17.14
N ASP A 113 6.56 -24.09 -16.51
CA ASP A 113 5.54 -24.92 -17.16
C ASP A 113 4.16 -24.23 -17.26
N GLY A 114 4.04 -23.04 -16.66
CA GLY A 114 2.83 -22.22 -16.68
C GLY A 114 2.51 -21.63 -15.32
N PRO A 115 1.76 -20.50 -15.27
CA PRO A 115 1.47 -19.83 -14.02
C PRO A 115 0.64 -20.71 -13.08
N VAL A 116 1.05 -20.79 -11.81
CA VAL A 116 0.39 -21.55 -10.76
C VAL A 116 -0.11 -20.62 -9.68
N ALA A 117 -1.36 -20.80 -9.23
CA ALA A 117 -1.91 -20.00 -8.12
C ALA A 117 -1.11 -20.28 -6.84
N ILE A 118 -0.76 -19.22 -6.12
CA ILE A 118 0.03 -19.26 -4.90
C ILE A 118 -0.69 -18.52 -3.76
N THR A 119 -0.55 -19.05 -2.55
CA THR A 119 -1.09 -18.44 -1.32
C THR A 119 -0.08 -17.49 -0.67
N LEU A 120 -0.54 -16.69 0.31
CA LEU A 120 0.37 -15.85 1.10
C LEU A 120 1.29 -16.68 2.00
N GLU A 121 0.84 -17.84 2.50
CA GLU A 121 1.67 -18.75 3.28
C GLU A 121 2.81 -19.31 2.43
N GLU A 122 2.52 -19.77 1.23
CA GLU A 122 3.54 -20.21 0.27
C GLU A 122 4.49 -19.08 -0.15
N CYS A 123 3.99 -17.84 -0.25
CA CYS A 123 4.87 -16.68 -0.47
C CYS A 123 5.82 -16.47 0.71
N GLU A 124 5.37 -16.66 1.96
CA GLU A 124 6.23 -16.54 3.14
C GLU A 124 7.31 -17.62 3.14
N ASP A 125 6.96 -18.86 2.83
CA ASP A 125 7.90 -19.99 2.75
C ASP A 125 8.96 -19.78 1.67
N LEU A 126 8.60 -19.17 0.54
CA LEU A 126 9.50 -18.92 -0.59
C LEU A 126 10.27 -17.59 -0.50
N ALA A 127 9.90 -16.70 0.41
CA ALA A 127 10.44 -15.34 0.44
C ALA A 127 11.97 -15.30 0.47
N ALA A 128 12.59 -16.10 1.33
CA ALA A 128 14.04 -16.14 1.47
C ALA A 128 14.75 -16.63 0.19
N ASP A 129 14.22 -17.67 -0.45
CA ASP A 129 14.78 -18.26 -1.67
C ASP A 129 14.64 -17.31 -2.86
N GLU A 130 13.57 -16.53 -2.92
CA GLU A 130 13.29 -15.51 -3.94
C GLU A 130 13.94 -14.14 -3.62
N GLY A 131 14.69 -14.05 -2.52
CA GLY A 131 15.36 -12.82 -2.10
C GLY A 131 14.40 -11.69 -1.75
N ALA A 132 13.24 -12.01 -1.17
CA ALA A 132 12.28 -11.08 -0.61
C ALA A 132 12.44 -10.99 0.91
N ALA A 133 12.11 -9.84 1.50
CA ALA A 133 12.21 -9.66 2.94
C ALA A 133 11.15 -10.46 3.71
N ASN A 134 10.00 -10.70 3.10
CA ASN A 134 8.89 -11.50 3.65
C ASN A 134 7.90 -11.87 2.53
N GLY A 135 6.89 -12.66 2.88
CA GLY A 135 5.86 -13.12 1.94
C GLY A 135 5.02 -11.99 1.34
N TRP A 136 4.81 -10.90 2.06
CA TRP A 136 4.08 -9.73 1.55
C TRP A 136 4.83 -9.04 0.41
N GLU A 137 6.15 -8.89 0.55
CA GLU A 137 6.97 -8.34 -0.52
C GLU A 137 6.96 -9.26 -1.74
N LEU A 138 7.08 -10.57 -1.54
CA LEU A 138 7.04 -11.54 -2.63
C LEU A 138 5.68 -11.54 -3.33
N ALA A 139 4.59 -11.57 -2.58
CA ALA A 139 3.23 -11.47 -3.13
C ALA A 139 3.03 -10.19 -3.95
N ALA A 140 3.54 -9.05 -3.46
CA ALA A 140 3.49 -7.79 -4.19
C ALA A 140 4.32 -7.82 -5.48
N ARG A 141 5.48 -8.51 -5.51
CA ARG A 141 6.29 -8.71 -6.72
C ARG A 141 5.52 -9.54 -7.77
N PHE A 142 4.87 -10.63 -7.35
CA PHE A 142 4.06 -11.44 -8.26
C PHE A 142 2.85 -10.67 -8.79
N ALA A 143 2.15 -9.96 -7.92
CA ALA A 143 1.03 -9.12 -8.32
C ALA A 143 1.46 -8.02 -9.31
N ALA A 144 2.63 -7.40 -9.11
CA ALA A 144 3.16 -6.38 -10.01
C ALA A 144 3.48 -6.91 -11.42
N ARG A 145 3.92 -8.17 -11.53
CA ARG A 145 4.13 -8.82 -12.84
C ARG A 145 2.82 -9.02 -13.59
N MET A 146 1.75 -9.31 -12.88
CA MET A 146 0.42 -9.52 -13.46
C MET A 146 -0.29 -8.21 -13.81
N LEU A 147 -0.17 -7.22 -12.93
CA LEU A 147 -0.93 -5.97 -12.96
C LEU A 147 0.01 -4.76 -12.81
N PRO A 148 0.96 -4.57 -13.74
CA PRO A 148 1.97 -3.50 -13.64
C PRO A 148 1.33 -2.10 -13.64
N GLN A 149 0.14 -1.94 -14.20
CA GLN A 149 -0.59 -0.66 -14.24
C GLN A 149 -1.09 -0.27 -12.83
N ILE A 150 -1.41 -1.26 -11.98
CA ILE A 150 -1.89 -1.04 -10.61
C ILE A 150 -0.72 -0.91 -9.64
N PHE A 151 0.23 -1.85 -9.73
CA PHE A 151 1.33 -1.94 -8.78
C PHE A 151 2.53 -1.03 -9.11
N ARG A 152 2.62 -0.48 -10.31
CA ARG A 152 3.61 0.52 -10.77
C ARG A 152 4.98 0.41 -10.09
N PRO A 153 5.76 -0.66 -10.32
CA PRO A 153 7.02 -0.92 -9.60
C PRO A 153 8.05 0.21 -9.73
N ASP A 154 7.96 1.00 -10.79
CA ASP A 154 8.84 2.15 -11.04
C ASP A 154 8.43 3.43 -10.30
N SER A 155 7.30 3.42 -9.60
CA SER A 155 6.84 4.58 -8.83
C SER A 155 7.80 4.89 -7.68
N PRO A 156 8.26 6.14 -7.53
CA PRO A 156 9.10 6.52 -6.40
C PRO A 156 8.42 6.31 -5.05
N VAL A 157 7.10 6.34 -5.02
CA VAL A 157 6.28 6.06 -3.83
C VAL A 157 6.48 4.64 -3.34
N LEU A 158 6.49 3.65 -4.24
CA LEU A 158 6.64 2.24 -3.90
C LEU A 158 8.12 1.83 -3.70
N GLN A 159 9.07 2.67 -4.12
CA GLN A 159 10.49 2.52 -3.80
C GLN A 159 10.84 3.05 -2.40
N LEU A 160 9.96 3.82 -1.78
CA LEU A 160 10.11 4.31 -0.41
C LEU A 160 9.80 3.17 0.57
N ALA A 161 10.78 2.76 1.37
CA ALA A 161 10.56 1.81 2.44
C ALA A 161 9.88 2.49 3.63
N LEU A 162 8.80 1.88 4.14
CA LEU A 162 8.18 2.31 5.39
C LEU A 162 9.02 1.83 6.59
N PRO A 163 9.00 2.54 7.73
CA PRO A 163 9.66 2.05 8.94
C PRO A 163 9.14 0.66 9.33
N PRO A 164 10.01 -0.29 9.71
CA PRO A 164 9.63 -1.70 9.92
C PRO A 164 8.46 -1.91 10.88
N GLU A 165 8.41 -1.15 11.96
CA GLU A 165 7.33 -1.24 12.96
C GLU A 165 5.96 -0.89 12.37
N HIS A 166 5.90 0.15 11.53
CA HIS A 166 4.67 0.55 10.86
C HIS A 166 4.27 -0.45 9.78
N GLN A 167 5.26 -0.93 9.02
CA GLN A 167 5.06 -1.96 8.01
C GLN A 167 4.42 -3.21 8.63
N GLN A 168 4.98 -3.73 9.72
CA GLN A 168 4.43 -4.88 10.44
C GLN A 168 3.03 -4.63 11.00
N ARG A 169 2.75 -3.43 11.50
CA ARG A 169 1.40 -3.08 11.96
C ARG A 169 0.38 -3.10 10.83
N LEU A 170 0.73 -2.57 9.65
CA LEU A 170 -0.13 -2.60 8.47
C LEU A 170 -0.37 -4.03 8.00
N GLU A 171 0.68 -4.85 7.94
CA GLU A 171 0.59 -6.27 7.58
C GLU A 171 -0.36 -7.03 8.50
N ARG A 172 -0.28 -6.81 9.82
CA ARG A 172 -1.21 -7.41 10.79
C ARG A 172 -2.65 -6.96 10.57
N LEU A 173 -2.89 -5.68 10.31
CA LEU A 173 -4.24 -5.17 10.05
C LEU A 173 -4.87 -5.81 8.81
N VAL A 174 -4.07 -6.12 7.78
CA VAL A 174 -4.55 -6.87 6.61
C VAL A 174 -4.73 -8.35 6.95
N ALA A 175 -3.77 -8.96 7.66
CA ALA A 175 -3.80 -10.38 8.00
C ALA A 175 -4.97 -10.74 8.93
N ASP A 176 -5.34 -9.85 9.83
CA ASP A 176 -6.43 -10.07 10.80
C ASP A 176 -7.84 -9.89 10.21
N LEU A 177 -7.96 -9.39 8.98
CA LEU A 177 -9.26 -9.30 8.31
C LEU A 177 -9.78 -10.71 7.98
N PRO A 178 -11.09 -10.99 8.24
CA PRO A 178 -11.70 -12.28 7.89
C PRO A 178 -11.63 -12.57 6.39
N LEU A 179 -11.55 -13.85 6.03
CA LEU A 179 -11.53 -14.31 4.63
C LEU A 179 -12.73 -13.79 3.84
N GLU A 180 -13.89 -13.75 4.45
CA GLU A 180 -15.15 -13.31 3.83
C GLU A 180 -15.07 -11.86 3.30
N VAL A 181 -14.21 -11.03 3.90
CA VAL A 181 -13.95 -9.68 3.39
C VAL A 181 -13.34 -9.72 1.99
N PHE A 182 -12.51 -10.71 1.68
CA PHE A 182 -11.82 -10.80 0.39
C PHE A 182 -12.61 -11.55 -0.67
N THR A 183 -13.62 -12.33 -0.27
CA THR A 183 -14.45 -13.15 -1.16
C THR A 183 -15.83 -12.57 -1.42
N ALA A 184 -16.24 -11.50 -0.71
CA ALA A 184 -17.49 -10.81 -0.97
C ALA A 184 -17.45 -9.96 -2.25
N SER A 185 -18.59 -9.84 -2.95
CA SER A 185 -18.67 -9.19 -4.25
C SER A 185 -18.43 -7.68 -4.25
N ASP A 186 -18.60 -7.02 -3.12
CA ASP A 186 -18.56 -5.55 -2.97
C ASP A 186 -17.44 -5.03 -2.04
N SER A 187 -16.59 -5.91 -1.52
CA SER A 187 -15.59 -5.57 -0.50
C SER A 187 -14.62 -4.47 -0.91
N LEU A 188 -14.05 -4.56 -2.12
CA LEU A 188 -13.09 -3.56 -2.59
C LEU A 188 -13.73 -2.17 -2.74
N GLY A 189 -15.02 -2.12 -3.12
CA GLY A 189 -15.78 -0.88 -3.17
C GLY A 189 -15.92 -0.24 -1.78
N TRP A 190 -16.21 -1.04 -0.75
CA TRP A 190 -16.29 -0.57 0.63
C TRP A 190 -14.94 -0.11 1.17
N VAL A 191 -13.85 -0.84 0.90
CA VAL A 191 -12.50 -0.41 1.29
C VAL A 191 -12.19 0.97 0.74
N TYR A 192 -12.44 1.19 -0.55
CA TYR A 192 -12.22 2.49 -1.17
C TYR A 192 -13.06 3.60 -0.52
N GLN A 193 -14.35 3.35 -0.30
CA GLN A 193 -15.25 4.31 0.33
C GLN A 193 -14.80 4.67 1.75
N PHE A 194 -14.43 3.68 2.57
CA PHE A 194 -13.97 3.91 3.93
C PHE A 194 -12.63 4.66 3.98
N TRP A 195 -11.75 4.39 3.04
CA TRP A 195 -10.49 5.13 2.92
C TRP A 195 -10.74 6.62 2.60
N GLN A 196 -11.69 6.92 1.74
CA GLN A 196 -12.03 8.29 1.33
C GLN A 196 -12.92 9.03 2.34
N ALA A 197 -13.54 8.35 3.31
CA ALA A 197 -14.51 8.96 4.23
C ALA A 197 -13.93 10.15 5.00
N LYS A 198 -12.68 10.06 5.48
CA LYS A 198 -11.99 11.17 6.18
C LYS A 198 -11.91 12.45 5.35
N LYS A 199 -11.71 12.32 4.04
CA LYS A 199 -11.62 13.47 3.13
C LYS A 199 -12.96 14.19 2.97
N LYS A 200 -14.08 13.47 3.06
CA LYS A 200 -15.43 14.05 3.07
C LYS A 200 -15.71 14.80 4.36
N ASP A 201 -15.28 14.28 5.50
CA ASP A 201 -15.49 14.90 6.79
C ASP A 201 -14.68 16.21 6.91
N GLU A 202 -13.46 16.25 6.38
CA GLU A 202 -12.61 17.46 6.32
C GLU A 202 -13.19 18.54 5.40
N VAL A 203 -13.75 18.15 4.24
CA VAL A 203 -14.39 19.09 3.30
C VAL A 203 -15.70 19.64 3.85
N ASN A 204 -16.45 18.84 4.62
CA ASN A 204 -17.70 19.27 5.24
C ASN A 204 -17.49 20.11 6.51
N ALA A 205 -16.29 20.11 7.09
CA ALA A 205 -15.92 20.88 8.28
C ALA A 205 -15.26 22.24 7.96
N SER A 206 -14.93 22.50 6.70
CA SER A 206 -14.37 23.74 6.17
C SER A 206 -15.41 24.61 5.49
#